data_18213ac5eba180b65f395b76a4fc26f4
#
_entry.id   18213ac5eba180b65f395b76a4fc26f4
#
_cell.length_a   1.000
_cell.length_b   1.000
_cell.length_c   1.000
_cell.angle_alpha   90.00
_cell.angle_beta   90.00
_cell.angle_gamma   90.00
#
_symmetry.space_group_name_H-M   'P 1'
#
loop_
_entity.id
_entity.type
_entity.pdbx_description
1 polymer ?
#
loop_
_entity_poly.entity_id
_entity_poly.type
_entity_poly.pdbx_seq_one_letter_code
_entity_poly.pdbx_strand_id
1 'polypeptide(L)' 'LVGKTTIALSTTGVAGPSPSEGKKVGLVYIGVGRDNFIPVFEHNFTGDRQEIREKTTNMALFYLVRYLQGNILLL' A
#
# COMPACT_ATOMS: atom_id res chain seq x y z
N LEU A 1 4.31 25.06 8.86
CA LEU A 1 2.88 25.09 8.98
C LEU A 1 2.45 24.65 10.35
N VAL A 2 1.67 25.44 10.90
CA VAL A 2 1.18 25.15 12.24
C VAL A 2 0.20 24.01 12.17
N GLY A 3 0.35 23.08 13.08
CA GLY A 3 -0.60 21.98 13.18
C GLY A 3 -0.61 21.06 12.02
N LYS A 4 0.42 21.17 11.16
CA LYS A 4 0.42 20.29 10.08
C LYS A 4 0.58 18.92 10.50
N THR A 5 -0.15 18.10 9.83
CA THR A 5 -0.06 16.68 10.00
C THR A 5 0.52 16.09 8.73
N THR A 6 1.52 15.27 8.89
CA THR A 6 2.13 14.58 7.76
C THR A 6 1.42 13.26 7.57
N ILE A 7 0.88 13.06 6.39
CA ILE A 7 0.27 11.79 6.05
C ILE A 7 1.34 10.92 5.42
N ALA A 8 1.48 9.73 5.95
CA ALA A 8 2.45 8.77 5.44
C ALA A 8 1.75 7.77 4.53
N LEU A 9 2.39 7.51 3.40
CA LEU A 9 1.92 6.49 2.46
C LEU A 9 3.14 5.68 2.08
N SER A 10 3.08 4.39 2.30
CA SER A 10 4.21 3.53 2.00
C SER A 10 3.77 2.28 1.28
N THR A 11 4.64 1.77 0.44
CA THR A 11 4.42 0.49 -0.22
C THR A 11 5.71 -0.30 -0.15
N THR A 12 5.59 -1.58 0.18
CA THR A 12 6.71 -2.49 0.13
C THR A 12 6.19 -3.82 -0.39
N GLY A 13 7.05 -4.57 -1.04
CA GLY A 13 6.59 -5.84 -1.54
C GLY A 13 7.65 -6.61 -2.28
N VAL A 14 7.25 -7.79 -2.73
CA VAL A 14 8.07 -8.67 -3.53
C VAL A 14 7.54 -8.61 -4.95
N ALA A 15 8.30 -7.99 -5.83
CA ALA A 15 7.91 -7.86 -7.23
C ALA A 15 9.07 -8.27 -8.12
N GLY A 16 9.86 -9.19 -7.68
CA GLY A 16 10.99 -9.65 -8.45
C GLY A 16 10.59 -10.53 -9.60
N PRO A 17 11.54 -10.87 -10.45
CA PRO A 17 11.26 -11.74 -11.59
C PRO A 17 10.93 -13.17 -11.19
N SER A 18 11.27 -13.56 -9.99
CA SER A 18 10.94 -14.91 -9.54
C SER A 18 10.60 -14.86 -8.07
N PRO A 19 9.83 -15.81 -7.60
CA PRO A 19 9.51 -15.88 -6.17
C PRO A 19 10.79 -16.11 -5.40
N SER A 20 10.94 -15.38 -4.33
CA SER A 20 12.11 -15.48 -3.51
C SER A 20 11.80 -16.39 -2.34
N GLU A 21 12.48 -17.53 -2.29
CA GLU A 21 12.37 -18.44 -1.14
C GLU A 21 10.92 -18.78 -0.79
N GLY A 22 10.15 -19.13 -1.81
CA GLY A 22 8.78 -19.54 -1.59
C GLY A 22 7.79 -18.42 -1.43
N LYS A 23 8.23 -17.19 -1.44
CA LYS A 23 7.31 -16.06 -1.39
C LYS A 23 6.72 -15.81 -2.75
N LYS A 24 5.45 -15.49 -2.76
CA LYS A 24 4.79 -15.23 -4.01
C LYS A 24 5.16 -13.86 -4.54
N VAL A 25 5.36 -13.79 -5.84
CA VAL A 25 5.51 -12.51 -6.49
C VAL A 25 4.16 -11.81 -6.40
N GLY A 26 4.18 -10.54 -6.03
CA GLY A 26 2.96 -9.78 -5.93
C GLY A 26 2.44 -9.59 -4.54
N LEU A 27 3.16 -10.08 -3.54
CA LEU A 27 2.82 -9.79 -2.15
C LEU A 27 3.25 -8.37 -1.85
N VAL A 28 2.30 -7.54 -1.49
CA VAL A 28 2.53 -6.11 -1.30
C VAL A 28 1.87 -5.66 0.00
N TYR A 29 2.57 -4.81 0.72
CA TYR A 29 2.03 -4.17 1.92
C TYR A 29 1.89 -2.69 1.66
N ILE A 30 0.71 -2.14 1.95
CA ILE A 30 0.43 -0.73 1.76
C ILE A 30 0.02 -0.14 3.09
N GLY A 31 0.74 0.88 3.52
CA GLY A 31 0.43 1.57 4.76
C GLY A 31 0.02 3.00 4.49
N VAL A 32 -1.00 3.47 5.17
CA VAL A 32 -1.44 4.84 5.08
C VAL A 32 -1.92 5.30 6.44
N GLY A 33 -1.50 6.49 6.84
CA GLY A 33 -1.90 6.99 8.14
C GLY A 33 -1.10 8.21 8.52
N ARG A 34 -1.17 8.56 9.77
CA ARG A 34 -0.43 9.70 10.27
C ARG A 34 -0.05 9.49 11.73
N ASP A 35 0.97 10.22 12.14
CA ASP A 35 1.43 10.21 13.52
C ASP A 35 1.80 8.80 13.94
N ASN A 36 1.16 8.27 14.97
CA ASN A 36 1.51 6.97 15.50
C ASN A 36 0.63 5.85 14.98
N PHE A 37 -0.28 6.16 14.08
CA PHE A 37 -1.22 5.16 13.63
C PHE A 37 -1.18 5.07 12.10
N ILE A 38 -0.51 4.04 11.62
CA ILE A 38 -0.37 3.80 10.19
C ILE A 38 -0.76 2.35 9.92
N PRO A 39 -2.05 2.10 9.73
CA PRO A 39 -2.47 0.73 9.41
C PRO A 39 -1.84 0.26 8.10
N VAL A 40 -1.55 -1.02 8.06
CA VAL A 40 -0.89 -1.64 6.93
C VAL A 40 -1.80 -2.73 6.39
N PHE A 41 -1.98 -2.75 5.09
CA PHE A 41 -2.85 -3.70 4.42
C PHE A 41 -2.03 -4.59 3.51
N GLU A 42 -2.30 -5.88 3.58
CA GLU A 42 -1.59 -6.86 2.79
C GLU A 42 -2.40 -7.21 1.55
N HIS A 43 -1.73 -7.27 0.41
CA HIS A 43 -2.37 -7.63 -0.84
C HIS A 43 -1.52 -8.64 -1.58
N ASN A 44 -2.19 -9.52 -2.31
CA ASN A 44 -1.52 -10.46 -3.19
C ASN A 44 -2.03 -10.17 -4.60
N PHE A 45 -1.26 -9.42 -5.35
CA PHE A 45 -1.63 -9.10 -6.72
C PHE A 45 -1.05 -10.14 -7.66
N THR A 46 -1.76 -10.37 -8.75
CA THR A 46 -1.30 -11.29 -9.78
C THR A 46 -0.93 -10.49 -11.01
N GLY A 47 -0.09 -11.08 -11.84
CA GLY A 47 0.35 -10.44 -13.05
C GLY A 47 1.85 -10.34 -13.11
N ASP A 48 2.35 -9.69 -14.16
CA ASP A 48 3.77 -9.48 -14.26
C ASP A 48 4.17 -8.27 -13.41
N ARG A 49 5.46 -7.95 -13.42
CA ARG A 49 5.99 -6.89 -12.58
C ARG A 49 5.31 -5.57 -12.83
N GLN A 50 5.09 -5.24 -14.10
CA GLN A 50 4.46 -3.98 -14.46
C GLN A 50 3.02 -3.91 -13.95
N GLU A 51 2.28 -5.00 -14.13
CA GLU A 51 0.91 -5.07 -13.67
C GLU A 51 0.82 -4.95 -12.15
N ILE A 52 1.74 -5.61 -11.45
CA ILE A 52 1.76 -5.55 -9.99
C ILE A 52 2.04 -4.12 -9.53
N ARG A 53 2.97 -3.44 -10.19
CA ARG A 53 3.28 -2.07 -9.84
C ARG A 53 2.08 -1.15 -10.07
N GLU A 54 1.38 -1.34 -11.18
CA GLU A 54 0.20 -0.54 -11.46
C GLU A 54 -0.90 -0.79 -10.45
N LYS A 55 -1.14 -2.04 -10.12
CA LYS A 55 -2.16 -2.38 -9.13
C LYS A 55 -1.80 -1.83 -7.76
N THR A 56 -0.53 -1.88 -7.40
CA THR A 56 -0.07 -1.34 -6.14
C THR A 56 -0.31 0.16 -6.08
N THR A 57 0.06 0.87 -7.14
CA THR A 57 -0.13 2.31 -7.20
C THR A 57 -1.61 2.67 -7.10
N ASN A 58 -2.45 1.97 -7.85
CA ASN A 58 -3.88 2.25 -7.84
C ASN A 58 -4.48 2.01 -6.47
N MET A 59 -4.07 0.92 -5.82
CA MET A 59 -4.59 0.60 -4.50
C MET A 59 -4.10 1.58 -3.45
N ALA A 60 -2.85 2.01 -3.56
CA ALA A 60 -2.30 3.00 -2.64
C ALA A 60 -3.07 4.31 -2.75
N LEU A 61 -3.38 4.73 -3.97
CA LEU A 61 -4.15 5.95 -4.16
C LEU A 61 -5.57 5.78 -3.63
N PHE A 62 -6.14 4.61 -3.80
CA PHE A 62 -7.46 4.33 -3.26
C PHE A 62 -7.46 4.49 -1.74
N TYR A 63 -6.47 3.90 -1.07
CA TYR A 63 -6.39 4.03 0.38
C TYR A 63 -6.18 5.48 0.81
N LEU A 64 -5.36 6.20 0.07
CA LEU A 64 -5.12 7.60 0.41
C LEU A 64 -6.41 8.42 0.32
N VAL A 65 -7.18 8.22 -0.75
CA VAL A 65 -8.44 8.92 -0.89
C VAL A 65 -9.40 8.56 0.23
N ARG A 66 -9.51 7.26 0.54
CA ARG A 66 -10.39 6.83 1.62
C ARG A 66 -9.93 7.40 2.96
N TYR A 67 -8.63 7.46 3.17
CA TYR A 67 -8.12 8.02 4.40
C TYR A 67 -8.48 9.50 4.53
N LEU A 68 -8.34 10.25 3.44
CA LEU A 68 -8.69 11.67 3.43
C LEU A 68 -10.19 11.89 3.63
N GLN A 69 -11.00 10.91 3.27
CA GLN A 69 -12.43 10.96 3.49
C GLN A 69 -12.82 10.50 4.89
N GLY A 70 -11.85 10.05 5.69
CA GLY A 70 -12.14 9.57 7.02
C GLY A 70 -12.68 8.16 7.09
N ASN A 71 -12.54 7.39 6.02
CA ASN A 71 -13.18 6.08 5.91
C ASN A 71 -12.22 4.91 5.99
N ILE A 72 -10.95 5.16 6.22
CA ILE A 72 -9.96 4.08 6.13
C ILE A 72 -10.23 2.94 7.12
N LEU A 73 -10.72 3.26 8.29
CA LEU A 73 -10.94 2.24 9.31
C LEU A 73 -12.18 1.40 9.04
N LEU A 74 -12.94 1.75 8.02
CA LEU A 74 -14.14 1.00 7.65
C LEU A 74 -13.85 0.01 6.53
N LEU A 75 -12.63 0.00 6.05
CA LEU A 75 -12.25 -0.95 5.03
C LEU A 75 -12.06 -2.33 5.62
#